data_c5ba9710236b58df0e6fccc6d35a91b1
#
_entry.id   c5ba9710236b58df0e6fccc6d35a91b1
#
_cell.length_a   1.000
_cell.length_b   1.000
_cell.length_c   1.000
_cell.angle_alpha   90.00
_cell.angle_beta   90.00
_cell.angle_gamma   90.00
#
_symmetry.space_group_name_H-M   'P 1'
#
loop_
_entity.id
_entity.type
_entity.pdbx_description
1 polymer ?
#
loop_
_entity_poly.entity_id
_entity_poly.type
_entity_poly.pdbx_seq_one_letter_code
_entity_poly.pdbx_strand_id
1 'polypeptide(L)'
;ENGRYEEAKRYILYRHRRNEQRAARRAMAQAAGVPALDGVLAKIEKDFPGEAYALTVLNTKFQSFVKPGMGADAALEALVKAAVELTSQEAPRWEFIAARLLNARFGRSLEEQLRKRGIGGLYDKLRRLTDEGLYGEYILAHYSREEIEQAQNFLRPERDELFTYSG
;
A
#
# COMPACT_ATOMS: atom_id res chain seq x y z
N GLU A 1 -8.89 -42.26 -14.87
CA GLU A 1 -7.87 -42.16 -13.77
C GLU A 1 -6.89 -40.99 -13.96
N ASN A 2 -6.41 -40.74 -15.18
CA ASN A 2 -5.47 -39.61 -15.44
C ASN A 2 -6.05 -38.23 -15.12
N GLY A 3 -7.35 -38.00 -15.33
CA GLY A 3 -7.98 -36.70 -15.05
C GLY A 3 -7.95 -36.30 -13.57
N ARG A 4 -8.23 -37.25 -12.68
CA ARG A 4 -8.20 -37.00 -11.22
C ARG A 4 -6.79 -36.74 -10.70
N TYR A 5 -5.80 -37.40 -11.27
CA TYR A 5 -4.38 -37.18 -10.92
C TYR A 5 -3.92 -35.78 -11.29
N GLU A 6 -4.23 -35.31 -12.52
CA GLU A 6 -3.88 -33.97 -12.96
C GLU A 6 -4.59 -32.90 -12.15
N GLU A 7 -5.84 -33.13 -11.77
CA GLU A 7 -6.62 -32.22 -10.92
C GLU A 7 -6.01 -32.13 -9.50
N ALA A 8 -5.69 -33.26 -8.91
CA ALA A 8 -5.02 -33.32 -7.60
C ALA A 8 -3.65 -32.61 -7.64
N LYS A 9 -2.86 -32.84 -8.68
CA LYS A 9 -1.56 -32.17 -8.89
C LYS A 9 -1.72 -30.65 -8.99
N ARG A 10 -2.68 -30.15 -9.79
CA ARG A 10 -2.98 -28.71 -9.89
C ARG A 10 -3.38 -28.13 -8.54
N TYR A 11 -4.20 -28.83 -7.77
CA TYR A 11 -4.63 -28.40 -6.44
C TYR A 11 -3.46 -28.32 -5.45
N ILE A 12 -2.57 -29.31 -5.45
CA ILE A 12 -1.37 -29.34 -4.59
C ILE A 12 -0.44 -28.17 -4.95
N LEU A 13 -0.17 -27.95 -6.24
CA LEU A 13 0.64 -26.82 -6.71
C LEU A 13 0.01 -25.47 -6.36
N TYR A 14 -1.31 -25.33 -6.52
CA TYR A 14 -2.02 -24.12 -6.12
C TYR A 14 -1.87 -23.85 -4.62
N ARG A 15 -2.08 -24.87 -3.77
CA ARG A 15 -1.91 -24.71 -2.32
C ARG A 15 -0.48 -24.34 -1.94
N HIS A 16 0.50 -24.97 -2.57
CA HIS A 16 1.91 -24.67 -2.33
C HIS A 16 2.22 -23.21 -2.64
N ARG A 17 1.90 -22.75 -3.85
CA ARG A 17 2.08 -21.34 -4.25
C ARG A 17 1.38 -20.37 -3.30
N ARG A 18 0.15 -20.63 -2.93
CA ARG A 18 -0.60 -19.81 -1.98
C ARG A 18 0.08 -19.72 -0.61
N ASN A 19 0.66 -20.82 -0.14
CA ASN A 19 1.39 -20.83 1.13
C ASN A 19 2.69 -20.03 1.03
N GLU A 20 3.41 -20.12 -0.08
CA GLU A 20 4.62 -19.33 -0.33
C GLU A 20 4.30 -17.83 -0.38
N GLN A 21 3.26 -17.42 -1.09
CA GLN A 21 2.83 -16.02 -1.14
C GLN A 21 2.46 -15.49 0.26
N ARG A 22 1.74 -16.28 1.05
CA ARG A 22 1.41 -15.92 2.43
C ARG A 22 2.65 -15.82 3.33
N ALA A 23 3.60 -16.71 3.17
CA ALA A 23 4.86 -16.67 3.91
C ALA A 23 5.67 -15.42 3.54
N ALA A 24 5.81 -15.10 2.26
CA ALA A 24 6.48 -13.91 1.77
C ALA A 24 5.82 -12.63 2.32
N ARG A 25 4.48 -12.55 2.28
CA ARG A 25 3.71 -11.43 2.82
C ARG A 25 3.98 -11.19 4.30
N ARG A 26 3.90 -12.25 5.10
CA ARG A 26 4.17 -12.18 6.54
C ARG A 26 5.62 -11.80 6.83
N ALA A 27 6.56 -12.34 6.08
CA ALA A 27 7.98 -12.02 6.23
C ALA A 27 8.25 -10.53 5.97
N MET A 28 7.65 -9.96 4.91
CA MET A 28 7.77 -8.52 4.61
C MET A 28 7.12 -7.65 5.68
N ALA A 29 5.91 -7.98 6.13
CA ALA A 29 5.22 -7.25 7.18
C ALA A 29 5.98 -7.29 8.53
N GLN A 30 6.55 -8.44 8.87
CA GLN A 30 7.36 -8.61 10.06
C GLN A 30 8.69 -7.85 9.97
N ALA A 31 9.39 -7.96 8.85
CA ALA A 31 10.66 -7.26 8.63
C ALA A 31 10.48 -5.74 8.63
N ALA A 32 9.35 -5.25 8.10
CA ALA A 32 9.00 -3.84 8.14
C ALA A 32 8.50 -3.36 9.53
N GLY A 33 8.13 -4.26 10.44
CA GLY A 33 7.51 -3.88 11.72
C GLY A 33 6.15 -3.18 11.55
N VAL A 34 5.44 -3.44 10.45
CA VAL A 34 4.17 -2.79 10.09
C VAL A 34 3.09 -3.84 9.85
N PRO A 35 2.34 -4.26 10.89
CA PRO A 35 1.32 -5.31 10.74
C PRO A 35 0.26 -4.99 9.67
N ALA A 36 -0.15 -3.73 9.54
CA ALA A 36 -1.12 -3.28 8.53
C ALA A 36 -0.64 -3.53 7.08
N LEU A 37 0.66 -3.67 6.85
CA LEU A 37 1.23 -3.98 5.55
C LEU A 37 0.75 -5.33 5.00
N ASP A 38 0.43 -6.30 5.87
CA ASP A 38 -0.12 -7.60 5.43
C ASP A 38 -1.42 -7.43 4.62
N GLY A 39 -2.29 -6.51 5.04
CA GLY A 39 -3.53 -6.17 4.31
C GLY A 39 -3.27 -5.54 2.93
N VAL A 40 -2.32 -4.62 2.86
CA VAL A 40 -1.92 -3.98 1.59
C VAL A 40 -1.35 -5.01 0.62
N LEU A 41 -0.45 -5.87 1.10
CA LEU A 41 0.15 -6.93 0.30
C LEU A 41 -0.87 -7.99 -0.13
N ALA A 42 -1.87 -8.31 0.73
CA ALA A 42 -2.96 -9.21 0.36
C ALA A 42 -3.81 -8.65 -0.79
N LYS A 43 -4.04 -7.35 -0.81
CA LYS A 43 -4.77 -6.67 -1.90
C LYS A 43 -3.94 -6.67 -3.17
N ILE A 44 -2.64 -6.37 -3.09
CA ILE A 44 -1.70 -6.46 -4.21
C ILE A 44 -1.71 -7.88 -4.81
N GLU A 45 -1.59 -8.93 -3.99
CA GLU A 45 -1.64 -10.33 -4.43
C GLU A 45 -2.92 -10.65 -5.23
N LYS A 46 -4.06 -10.12 -4.78
CA LYS A 46 -5.35 -10.31 -5.44
C LYS A 46 -5.46 -9.58 -6.76
N ASP A 47 -5.00 -8.32 -6.81
CA ASP A 47 -5.24 -7.42 -7.95
C ASP A 47 -4.18 -7.59 -9.05
N PHE A 48 -3.02 -8.18 -8.72
CA PHE A 48 -1.95 -8.48 -9.66
C PHE A 48 -1.66 -9.98 -9.70
N PRO A 49 -2.58 -10.79 -10.23
CA PRO A 49 -2.36 -12.22 -10.35
C PRO A 49 -1.26 -12.52 -11.38
N GLY A 50 -0.55 -13.63 -11.17
CA GLY A 50 0.48 -14.11 -12.09
C GLY A 50 1.86 -14.22 -11.45
N GLU A 51 2.71 -15.05 -12.05
CA GLU A 51 4.05 -15.35 -11.51
C GLU A 51 4.98 -14.13 -11.57
N ALA A 52 4.85 -13.29 -12.62
CA ALA A 52 5.65 -12.08 -12.78
C ALA A 52 5.42 -11.05 -11.67
N TYR A 53 4.27 -11.09 -10.99
CA TYR A 53 3.88 -10.17 -9.91
C TYR A 53 3.76 -10.86 -8.55
N ALA A 54 4.38 -12.01 -8.41
CA ALA A 54 4.34 -12.78 -7.19
C ALA A 54 5.03 -12.05 -6.02
N LEU A 55 4.42 -12.06 -4.84
CA LEU A 55 5.00 -11.45 -3.65
C LEU A 55 6.29 -12.14 -3.19
N THR A 56 6.53 -13.38 -3.60
CA THR A 56 7.81 -14.06 -3.42
C THR A 56 8.93 -13.34 -4.16
N VAL A 57 8.68 -12.86 -5.38
CA VAL A 57 9.63 -12.07 -6.18
C VAL A 57 9.93 -10.74 -5.48
N LEU A 58 8.88 -10.04 -5.05
CA LEU A 58 9.02 -8.80 -4.28
C LEU A 58 9.81 -9.02 -2.98
N ASN A 59 9.49 -10.08 -2.23
CA ASN A 59 10.19 -10.40 -0.99
C ASN A 59 11.68 -10.69 -1.22
N THR A 60 12.02 -11.48 -2.23
CA THR A 60 13.42 -11.75 -2.58
C THR A 60 14.19 -10.46 -2.86
N LYS A 61 13.59 -9.56 -3.66
CA LYS A 61 14.19 -8.27 -3.96
C LYS A 61 14.28 -7.37 -2.72
N PHE A 62 13.23 -7.31 -1.90
CA PHE A 62 13.18 -6.55 -0.67
C PHE A 62 14.27 -6.98 0.33
N GLN A 63 14.51 -8.28 0.49
CA GLN A 63 15.54 -8.80 1.39
C GLN A 63 16.95 -8.30 1.03
N SER A 64 17.22 -7.94 -0.21
CA SER A 64 18.50 -7.35 -0.61
C SER A 64 18.71 -5.92 -0.09
N PHE A 65 17.65 -5.24 0.35
CA PHE A 65 17.68 -3.88 0.90
C PHE A 65 17.53 -3.81 2.42
N VAL A 66 17.02 -4.88 3.03
CA VAL A 66 16.80 -4.93 4.48
C VAL A 66 18.13 -4.94 5.23
N LYS A 67 18.22 -4.10 6.25
CA LYS A 67 19.36 -4.04 7.17
C LYS A 67 18.89 -4.28 8.60
N PRO A 68 19.70 -4.93 9.45
CA PRO A 68 19.37 -5.07 10.87
C PRO A 68 19.12 -3.72 11.52
N GLY A 69 18.04 -3.61 12.31
CA GLY A 69 17.69 -2.37 13.00
C GLY A 69 17.02 -1.30 12.13
N MET A 70 16.65 -1.62 10.89
CA MET A 70 15.93 -0.71 10.01
C MET A 70 14.55 -0.35 10.61
N GLY A 71 14.27 0.95 10.72
CA GLY A 71 12.97 1.45 11.17
C GLY A 71 11.87 1.24 10.13
N ALA A 72 10.61 1.27 10.59
CA ALA A 72 9.44 0.97 9.75
C ALA A 72 9.34 1.83 8.48
N ASP A 73 9.63 3.13 8.55
CA ASP A 73 9.58 4.01 7.38
C ASP A 73 10.65 3.66 6.34
N ALA A 74 11.88 3.39 6.79
CA ALA A 74 12.97 2.97 5.92
C ALA A 74 12.70 1.59 5.29
N ALA A 75 12.05 0.68 6.01
CA ALA A 75 11.66 -0.62 5.48
C ALA A 75 10.54 -0.50 4.42
N LEU A 76 9.58 0.38 4.62
CA LEU A 76 8.57 0.67 3.60
C LEU A 76 9.19 1.32 2.35
N GLU A 77 10.15 2.23 2.54
CA GLU A 77 10.93 2.81 1.43
C GLU A 77 11.70 1.74 0.64
N ALA A 78 12.36 0.82 1.35
CA ALA A 78 13.05 -0.31 0.73
C ALA A 78 12.09 -1.21 -0.07
N LEU A 79 10.86 -1.39 0.40
CA LEU A 79 9.82 -2.14 -0.29
C LEU A 79 9.36 -1.44 -1.58
N VAL A 80 9.15 -0.11 -1.52
CA VAL A 80 8.85 0.70 -2.71
C VAL A 80 9.99 0.60 -3.72
N LYS A 81 11.23 0.77 -3.27
CA LYS A 81 12.42 0.63 -4.11
C LYS A 81 12.50 -0.75 -4.76
N ALA A 82 12.23 -1.82 -4.00
CA ALA A 82 12.21 -3.18 -4.54
C ALA A 82 11.19 -3.34 -5.67
N ALA A 83 9.99 -2.78 -5.51
CA ALA A 83 8.95 -2.82 -6.55
C ALA A 83 9.34 -2.00 -7.78
N VAL A 84 9.91 -0.81 -7.60
CA VAL A 84 10.40 0.03 -8.71
C VAL A 84 11.47 -0.70 -9.52
N GLU A 85 12.44 -1.34 -8.86
CA GLU A 85 13.51 -2.08 -9.54
C GLU A 85 13.04 -3.39 -10.22
N LEU A 86 11.84 -3.86 -9.93
CA LEU A 86 11.21 -4.98 -10.64
C LEU A 86 10.45 -4.55 -11.89
N THR A 87 10.25 -3.24 -12.09
CA THR A 87 9.58 -2.70 -13.27
C THR A 87 10.44 -2.95 -14.51
N SER A 88 9.86 -3.59 -15.52
CA SER A 88 10.49 -3.86 -16.80
C SER A 88 9.46 -3.84 -17.93
N GLN A 89 9.91 -3.94 -19.18
CA GLN A 89 9.00 -4.05 -20.32
C GLN A 89 8.12 -5.31 -20.27
N GLU A 90 8.65 -6.41 -19.72
CA GLU A 90 7.94 -7.68 -19.56
C GLU A 90 7.00 -7.68 -18.37
N ALA A 91 7.26 -6.81 -17.37
CA ALA A 91 6.48 -6.72 -16.14
C ALA A 91 6.19 -5.25 -15.74
N PRO A 92 5.48 -4.48 -16.59
CA PRO A 92 5.30 -3.03 -16.37
C PRO A 92 4.38 -2.72 -15.19
N ARG A 93 3.49 -3.64 -14.79
CA ARG A 93 2.55 -3.38 -13.70
C ARG A 93 3.19 -3.27 -12.30
N TRP A 94 4.49 -3.54 -12.18
CA TRP A 94 5.22 -3.23 -10.95
C TRP A 94 5.19 -1.74 -10.60
N GLU A 95 5.00 -0.83 -11.56
CA GLU A 95 4.79 0.60 -11.29
C GLU A 95 3.54 0.85 -10.42
N PHE A 96 2.44 0.15 -10.68
CA PHE A 96 1.22 0.26 -9.87
C PHE A 96 1.42 -0.35 -8.48
N ILE A 97 2.17 -1.45 -8.38
CA ILE A 97 2.51 -2.06 -7.10
C ILE A 97 3.38 -1.11 -6.27
N ALA A 98 4.38 -0.48 -6.90
CA ALA A 98 5.23 0.52 -6.25
C ALA A 98 4.41 1.72 -5.76
N ALA A 99 3.47 2.23 -6.56
CA ALA A 99 2.56 3.31 -6.18
C ALA A 99 1.72 2.94 -4.95
N ARG A 100 1.15 1.74 -4.91
CA ARG A 100 0.35 1.28 -3.76
C ARG A 100 1.16 1.16 -2.48
N LEU A 101 2.40 0.70 -2.58
CA LEU A 101 3.32 0.64 -1.44
C LEU A 101 3.72 2.04 -0.97
N LEU A 102 3.94 2.96 -1.91
CA LEU A 102 4.23 4.37 -1.62
C LEU A 102 3.04 5.04 -0.92
N ASN A 103 1.82 4.83 -1.40
CA ASN A 103 0.60 5.34 -0.78
C ASN A 103 0.41 4.78 0.64
N ALA A 104 0.70 3.51 0.86
CA ALA A 104 0.67 2.91 2.21
C ALA A 104 1.70 3.56 3.15
N ARG A 105 2.91 3.88 2.65
CA ARG A 105 3.93 4.60 3.41
C ARG A 105 3.47 6.02 3.77
N PHE A 106 2.98 6.77 2.79
CA PHE A 106 2.49 8.14 3.01
C PHE A 106 1.28 8.18 3.94
N GLY A 107 0.29 7.31 3.72
CA GLY A 107 -0.89 7.22 4.58
C GLY A 107 -0.52 6.99 6.03
N ARG A 108 0.39 6.04 6.30
CA ARG A 108 0.89 5.76 7.65
C ARG A 108 1.58 6.98 8.28
N SER A 109 2.48 7.63 7.54
CA SER A 109 3.20 8.82 8.01
C SER A 109 2.24 9.97 8.30
N LEU A 110 1.28 10.20 7.41
CA LEU A 110 0.27 11.23 7.55
C LEU A 110 -0.65 10.97 8.76
N GLU A 111 -1.16 9.76 8.90
CA GLU A 111 -2.01 9.36 10.05
C GLU A 111 -1.29 9.58 11.38
N GLU A 112 -0.01 9.20 11.46
CA GLU A 112 0.78 9.41 12.66
C GLU A 112 0.96 10.90 13.00
N GLN A 113 1.23 11.74 11.98
CA GLN A 113 1.36 13.18 12.15
C GLN A 113 0.05 13.83 12.56
N LEU A 114 -1.08 13.47 11.92
CA LEU A 114 -2.40 13.98 12.26
C LEU A 114 -2.79 13.59 13.69
N ARG A 115 -2.54 12.34 14.08
CA ARG A 115 -2.82 11.85 15.44
C ARG A 115 -1.99 12.61 16.49
N LYS A 116 -0.69 12.84 16.24
CA LYS A 116 0.19 13.59 17.15
C LYS A 116 -0.27 15.04 17.33
N ARG A 117 -0.90 15.63 16.31
CA ARG A 117 -1.40 17.01 16.33
C ARG A 117 -2.86 17.11 16.77
N GLY A 118 -3.53 16.01 17.07
CA GLY A 118 -4.96 15.99 17.42
C GLY A 118 -5.89 16.41 16.29
N ILE A 119 -5.45 16.27 15.04
CA ILE A 119 -6.24 16.63 13.86
C ILE A 119 -7.06 15.40 13.44
N GLY A 120 -8.38 15.54 13.47
CA GLY A 120 -9.35 14.47 13.17
C GLY A 120 -9.89 14.52 11.75
N GLY A 121 -11.14 14.95 11.60
CA GLY A 121 -11.87 14.94 10.34
C GLY A 121 -11.39 15.93 9.30
N LEU A 122 -12.17 16.06 8.21
CA LEU A 122 -11.86 16.95 7.10
C LEU A 122 -11.87 18.41 7.52
N TYR A 123 -12.81 18.81 8.41
CA TYR A 123 -12.89 20.17 8.91
C TYR A 123 -11.61 20.60 9.65
N ASP A 124 -11.11 19.76 10.55
CA ASP A 124 -9.91 20.07 11.32
C ASP A 124 -8.67 20.19 10.42
N LYS A 125 -8.59 19.37 9.36
CA LYS A 125 -7.53 19.44 8.32
C LYS A 125 -7.59 20.76 7.56
N LEU A 126 -8.77 21.14 7.06
CA LEU A 126 -8.96 22.40 6.33
C LEU A 126 -8.67 23.61 7.20
N ARG A 127 -9.18 23.62 8.44
CA ARG A 127 -8.89 24.68 9.41
C ARG A 127 -7.39 24.85 9.62
N ARG A 128 -6.69 23.75 9.84
CA ARG A 128 -5.23 23.79 10.04
C ARG A 128 -4.49 24.36 8.84
N LEU A 129 -4.86 23.93 7.63
CA LEU A 129 -4.26 24.41 6.40
C LEU A 129 -4.56 25.90 6.14
N THR A 130 -5.74 26.36 6.55
CA THR A 130 -6.12 27.80 6.51
C THR A 130 -5.33 28.61 7.53
N ASP A 131 -5.20 28.12 8.76
CA ASP A 131 -4.42 28.78 9.82
C ASP A 131 -2.93 28.91 9.45
N GLU A 132 -2.41 27.95 8.68
CA GLU A 132 -1.03 27.94 8.14
C GLU A 132 -0.88 28.78 6.83
N GLY A 133 -1.97 29.37 6.32
CA GLY A 133 -1.97 30.18 5.10
C GLY A 133 -1.82 29.36 3.80
N LEU A 134 -1.98 28.02 3.85
CA LEU A 134 -1.89 27.13 2.70
C LEU A 134 -3.21 27.03 1.94
N TYR A 135 -4.34 27.30 2.61
CA TYR A 135 -5.68 27.38 2.01
C TYR A 135 -6.31 28.73 2.33
N GLY A 136 -7.15 29.22 1.40
CA GLY A 136 -7.95 30.43 1.63
C GLY A 136 -9.10 30.17 2.60
N GLU A 137 -9.59 31.24 3.27
CA GLU A 137 -10.67 31.17 4.26
C GLU A 137 -12.06 30.88 3.65
N TYR A 138 -12.20 30.91 2.33
CA TYR A 138 -13.48 30.80 1.63
C TYR A 138 -14.31 29.57 2.09
N ILE A 139 -13.73 28.41 2.18
CA ILE A 139 -14.44 27.18 2.51
C ILE A 139 -14.99 27.27 3.95
N LEU A 140 -14.14 27.69 4.90
CA LEU A 140 -14.53 27.80 6.32
C LEU A 140 -15.53 28.94 6.58
N ALA A 141 -15.58 29.95 5.71
CA ALA A 141 -16.52 31.07 5.80
C ALA A 141 -17.90 30.74 5.22
N HIS A 142 -17.98 29.82 4.25
CA HIS A 142 -19.23 29.57 3.50
C HIS A 142 -19.91 28.25 3.85
N TYR A 143 -19.20 27.31 4.47
CA TYR A 143 -19.72 25.98 4.81
C TYR A 143 -19.61 25.73 6.30
N SER A 144 -20.64 25.13 6.89
CA SER A 144 -20.63 24.69 8.27
C SER A 144 -19.66 23.52 8.48
N ARG A 145 -19.30 23.27 9.73
CA ARG A 145 -18.48 22.11 10.10
C ARG A 145 -19.13 20.80 9.64
N GLU A 146 -20.44 20.69 9.83
CA GLU A 146 -21.22 19.50 9.48
C GLU A 146 -21.21 19.24 7.98
N GLU A 147 -21.35 20.27 7.15
CA GLU A 147 -21.28 20.16 5.69
C GLU A 147 -19.90 19.73 5.22
N ILE A 148 -18.86 20.29 5.80
CA ILE A 148 -17.46 19.92 5.48
C ILE A 148 -17.19 18.47 5.88
N GLU A 149 -17.62 18.03 7.07
CA GLU A 149 -17.44 16.64 7.50
C GLU A 149 -18.25 15.67 6.63
N GLN A 150 -19.44 16.05 6.18
CA GLN A 150 -20.21 15.24 5.23
C GLN A 150 -19.52 15.13 3.86
N ALA A 151 -18.82 16.16 3.42
CA ALA A 151 -18.05 16.14 2.17
C ALA A 151 -16.97 15.05 2.17
N GLN A 152 -16.48 14.62 3.32
CA GLN A 152 -15.55 13.49 3.45
C GLN A 152 -16.11 12.21 2.83
N ASN A 153 -17.43 12.01 2.84
CA ASN A 153 -18.08 10.83 2.27
C ASN A 153 -18.02 10.79 0.74
N PHE A 154 -17.68 11.88 0.08
CA PHE A 154 -17.50 11.94 -1.38
C PHE A 154 -16.07 11.67 -1.81
N LEU A 155 -15.12 11.66 -0.88
CA LEU A 155 -13.74 11.23 -1.18
C LEU A 155 -13.73 9.76 -1.57
N ARG A 156 -12.91 9.44 -2.54
CA ARG A 156 -12.77 8.09 -3.12
C ARG A 156 -11.31 7.64 -3.05
N PRO A 157 -10.84 7.20 -1.86
CA PRO A 157 -9.44 6.77 -1.69
C PRO A 157 -9.04 5.62 -2.62
N GLU A 158 -10.01 4.80 -3.07
CA GLU A 158 -9.77 3.74 -4.04
C GLU A 158 -9.25 4.24 -5.39
N ARG A 159 -9.43 5.52 -5.72
CA ARG A 159 -8.88 6.13 -6.94
C ARG A 159 -7.38 6.32 -6.89
N ASP A 160 -6.80 6.37 -5.70
CA ASP A 160 -5.35 6.46 -5.52
C ASP A 160 -4.63 5.22 -6.08
N GLU A 161 -5.37 4.12 -6.26
CA GLU A 161 -4.86 2.89 -6.85
C GLU A 161 -4.73 2.93 -8.38
N LEU A 162 -5.26 3.96 -9.02
CA LEU A 162 -5.17 4.17 -10.48
C LEU A 162 -3.85 4.82 -10.89
N PHE A 163 -3.12 5.41 -9.94
CA PHE A 163 -1.84 6.06 -10.23
C PHE A 163 -0.71 5.04 -10.35
N THR A 164 0.24 5.35 -11.24
CA THR A 164 1.53 4.67 -11.30
C THR A 164 2.52 5.34 -10.34
N TYR A 165 3.71 4.75 -10.19
CA TYR A 165 4.78 5.35 -9.37
C TYR A 165 5.27 6.69 -9.94
N SER A 166 5.21 6.85 -11.26
CA SER A 166 5.62 8.06 -11.97
C SER A 166 4.55 9.16 -12.03
N GLY A 167 3.31 8.87 -11.63
CA GLY A 167 2.19 9.82 -11.62
C GLY A 167 1.01 9.41 -12.49
#